data_453ab2889b84615fa0f1ed26375854ff
#
_entry.id   453ab2889b84615fa0f1ed26375854ff
#
_cell.length_a   1.000
_cell.length_b   1.000
_cell.length_c   1.000
_cell.angle_alpha   90.00
_cell.angle_beta   90.00
_cell.angle_gamma   90.00
#
_symmetry.space_group_name_H-M   'P 1'
#
loop_
_entity.id
_entity.type
_entity.pdbx_description
1 polymer ?
#
loop_
_entity_poly.entity_id
_entity_poly.type
_entity_poly.pdbx_seq_one_letter_code
_entity_poly.pdbx_strand_id
1 'polypeptide(L)'
;EGAANVAKALADGGVKFIEITYNHRKDSPEKYFEEQMLAVKAAVGDRVCMGAGTVLTVGQVELAHRLGAGYIVSPNTNEAVIKRTKELDMVSIPGAMTPTEIVYARDCGADIVKLYIVDDVNDVKYLMGPLGHIPMQATCNVSLDTIPQFLQAGIKAFGTRAFLTNDLIENKDYQEIENRARKHVEMIKMNS
;
A
#
# COMPACT_ATOMS: atom_id res chain seq x y z
N GLU A 1 -13.49 14.92 5.21
CA GLU A 1 -13.38 14.91 6.68
C GLU A 1 -13.03 13.52 7.21
N GLY A 2 -13.72 12.45 6.76
CA GLY A 2 -13.45 11.08 7.22
C GLY A 2 -12.04 10.58 6.94
N ALA A 3 -11.52 10.75 5.71
CA ALA A 3 -10.18 10.29 5.34
C ALA A 3 -9.08 11.01 6.14
N ALA A 4 -9.25 12.31 6.40
CA ALA A 4 -8.29 13.09 7.19
C ALA A 4 -8.19 12.59 8.64
N ASN A 5 -9.33 12.30 9.28
CA ASN A 5 -9.37 11.80 10.65
C ASN A 5 -8.82 10.37 10.76
N VAL A 6 -9.13 9.50 9.78
CA VAL A 6 -8.55 8.17 9.68
C VAL A 6 -7.03 8.26 9.53
N ALA A 7 -6.54 9.08 8.60
CA ALA A 7 -5.10 9.25 8.39
C ALA A 7 -4.39 9.76 9.64
N LYS A 8 -5.01 10.68 10.41
CA LYS A 8 -4.48 11.15 11.69
C LYS A 8 -4.38 10.00 12.70
N ALA A 9 -5.43 9.21 12.88
CA ALA A 9 -5.42 8.06 13.78
C ALA A 9 -4.35 7.03 13.40
N LEU A 10 -4.18 6.74 12.10
CA LEU A 10 -3.12 5.86 11.61
C LEU A 10 -1.72 6.42 11.93
N ALA A 11 -1.49 7.71 11.68
CA ALA A 11 -0.22 8.36 11.98
C ALA A 11 0.09 8.39 13.49
N ASP A 12 -0.93 8.62 14.34
CA ASP A 12 -0.83 8.57 15.80
C ASP A 12 -0.56 7.15 16.30
N GLY A 13 -1.08 6.12 15.60
CA GLY A 13 -0.75 4.70 15.79
C GLY A 13 0.63 4.28 15.27
N GLY A 14 1.40 5.19 14.66
CA GLY A 14 2.78 4.95 14.23
C GLY A 14 2.94 4.48 12.78
N VAL A 15 1.86 4.44 11.99
CA VAL A 15 1.92 4.15 10.55
C VAL A 15 2.69 5.27 9.85
N LYS A 16 3.66 4.89 9.00
CA LYS A 16 4.53 5.82 8.26
C LYS A 16 4.20 5.94 6.78
N PHE A 17 3.44 5.01 6.23
CA PHE A 17 3.06 4.97 4.82
C PHE A 17 1.54 4.84 4.73
N ILE A 18 0.87 5.81 4.10
CA ILE A 18 -0.59 5.82 3.94
C ILE A 18 -0.92 5.88 2.45
N GLU A 19 -1.62 4.86 1.97
CA GLU A 19 -2.08 4.78 0.59
C GLU A 19 -3.48 5.37 0.46
N ILE A 20 -3.64 6.33 -0.44
CA ILE A 20 -4.92 6.85 -0.87
C ILE A 20 -5.29 6.17 -2.19
N THR A 21 -6.40 5.46 -2.21
CA THR A 21 -6.77 4.59 -3.32
C THR A 21 -7.73 5.30 -4.28
N TYR A 22 -7.41 5.25 -5.59
CA TYR A 22 -8.36 5.65 -6.63
C TYR A 22 -9.65 4.83 -6.55
N ASN A 23 -10.78 5.51 -6.58
CA ASN A 23 -12.09 4.85 -6.68
C ASN A 23 -12.66 5.03 -8.09
N HIS A 24 -12.35 4.09 -8.96
CA HIS A 24 -12.77 4.10 -10.36
C HIS A 24 -14.29 3.97 -10.57
N ARG A 25 -15.08 3.77 -9.51
CA ARG A 25 -16.55 3.75 -9.56
C ARG A 25 -17.18 5.13 -9.39
N LYS A 26 -16.37 6.16 -9.09
CA LYS A 26 -16.85 7.54 -9.00
C LYS A 26 -16.98 8.14 -10.40
N ASP A 27 -17.91 9.08 -10.59
CA ASP A 27 -18.10 9.80 -11.86
C ASP A 27 -16.87 10.63 -12.26
N SER A 28 -16.10 11.09 -11.28
CA SER A 28 -14.85 11.84 -11.46
C SER A 28 -13.78 11.29 -10.51
N PRO A 29 -13.15 10.14 -10.85
CA PRO A 29 -12.19 9.47 -9.97
C PRO A 29 -10.99 10.34 -9.60
N GLU A 30 -10.45 11.10 -10.56
CA GLU A 30 -9.29 11.96 -10.38
C GLU A 30 -9.58 13.10 -9.41
N LYS A 31 -10.73 13.77 -9.57
CA LYS A 31 -11.14 14.84 -8.66
C LYS A 31 -11.37 14.30 -7.24
N TYR A 32 -12.04 13.17 -7.12
CA TYR A 32 -12.24 12.54 -5.81
C TYR A 32 -10.91 12.16 -5.16
N PHE A 33 -9.98 11.60 -5.91
CA PHE A 33 -8.64 11.27 -5.43
C PHE A 33 -7.88 12.52 -4.96
N GLU A 34 -7.88 13.59 -5.76
CA GLU A 34 -7.25 14.86 -5.42
C GLU A 34 -7.79 15.44 -4.10
N GLU A 35 -9.11 15.49 -3.94
CA GLU A 35 -9.74 15.94 -2.69
C GLU A 35 -9.29 15.12 -1.48
N GLN A 36 -9.17 13.79 -1.61
CA GLN A 36 -8.70 12.92 -0.52
C GLN A 36 -7.20 13.17 -0.22
N MET A 37 -6.36 13.26 -1.23
CA MET A 37 -4.93 13.54 -1.07
C MET A 37 -4.68 14.86 -0.34
N LEU A 38 -5.35 15.93 -0.75
CA LEU A 38 -5.25 17.24 -0.12
C LEU A 38 -5.74 17.24 1.33
N ALA A 39 -6.86 16.56 1.60
CA ALA A 39 -7.42 16.45 2.95
C ALA A 39 -6.48 15.66 3.88
N VAL A 40 -5.90 14.56 3.41
CA VAL A 40 -4.93 13.76 4.19
C VAL A 40 -3.66 14.57 4.42
N LYS A 41 -3.09 15.21 3.39
CA LYS A 41 -1.89 16.04 3.51
C LYS A 41 -2.06 17.15 4.54
N ALA A 42 -3.21 17.82 4.53
CA ALA A 42 -3.52 18.87 5.51
C ALA A 42 -3.59 18.33 6.96
N ALA A 43 -4.05 17.09 7.14
CA ALA A 43 -4.23 16.48 8.45
C ALA A 43 -2.95 15.92 9.07
N VAL A 44 -2.07 15.34 8.25
CA VAL A 44 -0.89 14.59 8.74
C VAL A 44 0.45 15.25 8.38
N GLY A 45 0.48 16.13 7.39
CA GLY A 45 1.71 16.80 6.94
C GLY A 45 2.80 15.80 6.56
N ASP A 46 4.03 16.07 6.99
CA ASP A 46 5.21 15.24 6.71
C ASP A 46 5.40 14.07 7.71
N ARG A 47 4.41 13.83 8.58
CA ARG A 47 4.46 12.72 9.55
C ARG A 47 4.43 11.35 8.88
N VAL A 48 3.87 11.27 7.67
CA VAL A 48 3.73 10.06 6.86
C VAL A 48 4.14 10.33 5.41
N CYS A 49 4.63 9.29 4.74
CA CYS A 49 4.75 9.27 3.30
C CYS A 49 3.41 8.85 2.70
N MET A 50 2.81 9.72 1.88
CA MET A 50 1.57 9.39 1.17
C MET A 50 1.87 8.66 -0.13
N GLY A 51 1.03 7.71 -0.49
CA GLY A 51 1.08 7.01 -1.76
C GLY A 51 -0.28 6.97 -2.45
N ALA A 52 -0.25 6.65 -3.73
CA ALA A 52 -1.45 6.45 -4.54
C ALA A 52 -1.66 4.98 -4.84
N GLY A 53 -2.86 4.47 -4.56
CA GLY A 53 -3.26 3.09 -4.83
C GLY A 53 -4.24 2.93 -5.97
N THR A 54 -4.27 1.74 -6.55
CA THR A 54 -5.10 1.38 -7.70
C THR A 54 -4.84 2.29 -8.92
N VAL A 55 -3.57 2.66 -9.10
CA VAL A 55 -3.11 3.47 -10.23
C VAL A 55 -2.98 2.58 -11.47
N LEU A 56 -3.66 2.94 -12.55
CA LEU A 56 -3.75 2.14 -13.78
C LEU A 56 -3.16 2.85 -15.02
N THR A 57 -2.96 4.16 -14.94
CA THR A 57 -2.52 4.97 -16.09
C THR A 57 -1.39 5.93 -15.73
N VAL A 58 -0.61 6.32 -16.74
CA VAL A 58 0.45 7.33 -16.61
C VAL A 58 -0.10 8.67 -16.10
N GLY A 59 -1.27 9.11 -16.60
CA GLY A 59 -1.89 10.35 -16.14
C GLY A 59 -2.21 10.34 -14.62
N GLN A 60 -2.60 9.19 -14.08
CA GLN A 60 -2.82 9.02 -12.63
C GLN A 60 -1.51 9.06 -11.85
N VAL A 61 -0.41 8.52 -12.38
CA VAL A 61 0.93 8.66 -11.77
C VAL A 61 1.33 10.14 -11.67
N GLU A 62 1.15 10.89 -12.77
CA GLU A 62 1.49 12.32 -12.82
C GLU A 62 0.63 13.16 -11.86
N LEU A 63 -0.67 12.86 -11.76
CA LEU A 63 -1.54 13.52 -10.80
C LEU A 63 -1.09 13.22 -9.37
N ALA A 64 -0.82 11.96 -9.04
CA ALA A 64 -0.36 11.55 -7.71
C ALA A 64 0.95 12.25 -7.34
N HIS A 65 1.92 12.32 -8.26
CA HIS A 65 3.18 13.02 -8.06
C HIS A 65 2.97 14.52 -7.76
N ARG A 66 2.14 15.22 -8.55
CA ARG A 66 1.82 16.65 -8.31
C ARG A 66 1.19 16.89 -6.94
N LEU A 67 0.44 15.91 -6.41
CA LEU A 67 -0.19 15.97 -5.09
C LEU A 67 0.73 15.56 -3.94
N GLY A 68 1.99 15.16 -4.26
CA GLY A 68 3.02 14.83 -3.28
C GLY A 68 3.04 13.37 -2.85
N ALA A 69 2.56 12.45 -3.68
CA ALA A 69 2.77 11.02 -3.46
C ALA A 69 4.25 10.66 -3.57
N GLY A 70 4.76 9.84 -2.66
CA GLY A 70 6.12 9.30 -2.69
C GLY A 70 6.19 7.88 -3.26
N TYR A 71 5.04 7.21 -3.43
CA TYR A 71 4.98 5.87 -4.01
C TYR A 71 3.67 5.60 -4.73
N ILE A 72 3.72 4.65 -5.66
CA ILE A 72 2.59 4.22 -6.50
C ILE A 72 2.35 2.73 -6.29
N VAL A 73 1.11 2.37 -6.02
CA VAL A 73 0.64 0.98 -5.92
C VAL A 73 -0.36 0.69 -7.02
N SER A 74 -0.15 -0.37 -7.76
CA SER A 74 -1.05 -0.83 -8.83
C SER A 74 -1.59 -2.23 -8.51
N PRO A 75 -2.78 -2.61 -9.00
CA PRO A 75 -3.30 -3.96 -8.86
C PRO A 75 -2.65 -4.95 -9.84
N ASN A 76 -1.97 -4.44 -10.87
CA ASN A 76 -1.40 -5.19 -11.98
C ASN A 76 -0.01 -4.67 -12.34
N THR A 77 0.70 -5.42 -13.16
CA THR A 77 1.96 -4.98 -13.76
C THR A 77 1.67 -4.25 -15.08
N ASN A 78 2.00 -2.96 -15.12
CA ASN A 78 1.94 -2.12 -16.32
C ASN A 78 3.28 -1.39 -16.48
N GLU A 79 4.02 -1.75 -17.53
CA GLU A 79 5.36 -1.21 -17.80
C GLU A 79 5.37 0.33 -17.87
N ALA A 80 4.40 0.94 -18.55
CA ALA A 80 4.35 2.39 -18.70
C ALA A 80 4.13 3.10 -17.36
N VAL A 81 3.28 2.53 -16.48
CA VAL A 81 3.05 3.05 -15.12
C VAL A 81 4.31 2.92 -14.27
N ILE A 82 4.98 1.76 -14.31
CA ILE A 82 6.22 1.51 -13.56
C ILE A 82 7.31 2.50 -14.01
N LYS A 83 7.58 2.57 -15.32
CA LYS A 83 8.62 3.46 -15.86
C LYS A 83 8.36 4.92 -15.51
N ARG A 84 7.11 5.40 -15.69
CA ARG A 84 6.76 6.77 -15.34
C ARG A 84 6.91 7.07 -13.86
N THR A 85 6.57 6.11 -13.00
CA THR A 85 6.78 6.22 -11.55
C THR A 85 8.27 6.40 -11.24
N LYS A 86 9.14 5.62 -11.87
CA LYS A 86 10.60 5.71 -11.67
C LYS A 86 11.20 7.01 -12.24
N GLU A 87 10.73 7.49 -13.40
CA GLU A 87 11.14 8.78 -13.97
C GLU A 87 10.83 9.98 -13.06
N LEU A 88 9.83 9.84 -12.19
CA LEU A 88 9.42 10.86 -11.21
C LEU A 88 10.01 10.61 -9.81
N ASP A 89 11.04 9.76 -9.69
CA ASP A 89 11.74 9.41 -8.44
C ASP A 89 10.82 8.87 -7.33
N MET A 90 9.68 8.27 -7.69
CA MET A 90 8.79 7.61 -6.76
C MET A 90 9.08 6.11 -6.66
N VAL A 91 8.66 5.50 -5.53
CA VAL A 91 8.72 4.04 -5.34
C VAL A 91 7.59 3.38 -6.11
N SER A 92 7.91 2.36 -6.92
CA SER A 92 6.95 1.61 -7.73
C SER A 92 6.64 0.25 -7.10
N ILE A 93 5.33 0.01 -6.82
CA ILE A 93 4.81 -1.21 -6.18
C ILE A 93 3.68 -1.81 -7.04
N PRO A 94 3.99 -2.40 -8.22
CA PRO A 94 3.00 -3.04 -9.07
C PRO A 94 2.51 -4.36 -8.48
N GLY A 95 1.28 -4.73 -8.83
CA GLY A 95 0.68 -6.01 -8.46
C GLY A 95 1.06 -7.13 -9.41
N ALA A 96 1.33 -8.31 -8.87
CA ALA A 96 1.59 -9.55 -9.59
C ALA A 96 1.10 -10.75 -8.78
N MET A 97 0.75 -11.85 -9.46
CA MET A 97 0.29 -13.09 -8.84
C MET A 97 1.18 -14.29 -9.19
N THR A 98 1.80 -14.28 -10.36
CA THR A 98 2.57 -15.40 -10.90
C THR A 98 4.07 -15.11 -10.94
N PRO A 99 4.94 -16.14 -10.94
CA PRO A 99 6.38 -15.95 -11.12
C PRO A 99 6.74 -15.11 -12.35
N THR A 100 6.05 -15.32 -13.48
CA THR A 100 6.28 -14.56 -14.72
C THR A 100 5.98 -13.08 -14.53
N GLU A 101 4.86 -12.74 -13.89
CA GLU A 101 4.49 -11.35 -13.63
C GLU A 101 5.44 -10.69 -12.63
N ILE A 102 5.89 -11.42 -11.60
CA ILE A 102 6.83 -10.92 -10.59
C ILE A 102 8.17 -10.54 -11.24
N VAL A 103 8.71 -11.43 -12.06
CA VAL A 103 9.96 -11.18 -12.79
C VAL A 103 9.78 -10.03 -13.77
N TYR A 104 8.69 -10.03 -14.55
CA TYR A 104 8.41 -8.95 -15.49
C TYR A 104 8.25 -7.58 -14.80
N ALA A 105 7.55 -7.52 -13.66
CA ALA A 105 7.45 -6.29 -12.88
C ALA A 105 8.84 -5.77 -12.47
N ARG A 106 9.70 -6.67 -12.00
CA ARG A 106 11.08 -6.33 -11.61
C ARG A 106 11.91 -5.83 -12.79
N ASP A 107 11.83 -6.51 -13.94
CA ASP A 107 12.54 -6.14 -15.17
C ASP A 107 12.09 -4.77 -15.70
N CYS A 108 10.81 -4.39 -15.50
CA CYS A 108 10.29 -3.07 -15.81
C CYS A 108 10.79 -1.96 -14.85
N GLY A 109 11.43 -2.32 -13.71
CA GLY A 109 12.00 -1.38 -12.74
C GLY A 109 11.22 -1.23 -11.44
N ALA A 110 10.31 -2.15 -11.11
CA ALA A 110 9.61 -2.15 -9.81
C ALA A 110 10.59 -2.23 -8.64
N ASP A 111 10.36 -1.45 -7.60
CA ASP A 111 11.15 -1.50 -6.36
C ASP A 111 10.70 -2.64 -5.46
N ILE A 112 9.39 -2.82 -5.33
CA ILE A 112 8.74 -3.87 -4.54
C ILE A 112 7.61 -4.45 -5.39
N VAL A 113 7.40 -5.76 -5.38
CA VAL A 113 6.27 -6.39 -6.05
C VAL A 113 5.18 -6.72 -5.04
N LYS A 114 3.98 -6.16 -5.24
CA LYS A 114 2.80 -6.47 -4.45
C LYS A 114 2.25 -7.83 -4.86
N LEU A 115 2.29 -8.81 -3.97
CA LEU A 115 1.62 -10.08 -4.18
C LEU A 115 0.11 -9.84 -4.05
N TYR A 116 -0.58 -9.80 -5.20
CA TYR A 116 -2.00 -9.49 -5.25
C TYR A 116 -2.81 -10.72 -5.59
N ILE A 117 -3.68 -11.03 -4.68
CA ILE A 117 -4.51 -12.20 -4.44
C ILE A 117 -3.69 -13.44 -3.98
N VAL A 118 -2.49 -13.27 -3.46
CA VAL A 118 -1.78 -14.34 -2.75
C VAL A 118 -2.01 -14.14 -1.26
N ASP A 119 -2.74 -15.06 -0.62
CA ASP A 119 -3.19 -14.96 0.77
C ASP A 119 -2.73 -16.13 1.66
N ASP A 120 -2.20 -17.19 1.08
CA ASP A 120 -1.59 -18.31 1.81
C ASP A 120 -0.08 -18.10 1.98
N VAL A 121 0.40 -18.18 3.20
CA VAL A 121 1.83 -18.09 3.53
C VAL A 121 2.65 -19.19 2.85
N ASN A 122 2.07 -20.38 2.61
CA ASN A 122 2.78 -21.45 1.92
C ASN A 122 3.03 -21.11 0.44
N ASP A 123 2.06 -20.49 -0.24
CA ASP A 123 2.24 -20.00 -1.60
C ASP A 123 3.36 -18.96 -1.67
N VAL A 124 3.42 -18.05 -0.69
CA VAL A 124 4.53 -17.11 -0.57
C VAL A 124 5.87 -17.82 -0.40
N LYS A 125 5.97 -18.84 0.44
CA LYS A 125 7.22 -19.64 0.60
C LYS A 125 7.66 -20.29 -0.71
N TYR A 126 6.72 -20.81 -1.51
CA TYR A 126 7.03 -21.38 -2.83
C TYR A 126 7.55 -20.31 -3.80
N LEU A 127 6.95 -19.11 -3.81
CA LEU A 127 7.45 -18.00 -4.63
C LEU A 127 8.82 -17.50 -4.17
N MET A 128 9.03 -17.40 -2.85
CA MET A 128 10.29 -16.92 -2.27
C MET A 128 11.46 -17.87 -2.49
N GLY A 129 11.23 -19.16 -2.71
CA GLY A 129 12.29 -20.12 -3.04
C GLY A 129 13.15 -19.65 -4.23
N PRO A 130 12.58 -19.53 -5.44
CA PRO A 130 13.31 -19.06 -6.62
C PRO A 130 13.44 -17.53 -6.72
N LEU A 131 12.54 -16.75 -6.12
CA LEU A 131 12.39 -15.31 -6.35
C LEU A 131 12.66 -14.45 -5.10
N GLY A 132 13.22 -15.02 -4.04
CA GLY A 132 13.45 -14.33 -2.76
C GLY A 132 14.43 -13.13 -2.82
N HIS A 133 15.13 -12.97 -3.94
CA HIS A 133 15.96 -11.79 -4.22
C HIS A 133 15.13 -10.56 -4.67
N ILE A 134 13.84 -10.73 -5.01
CA ILE A 134 12.91 -9.66 -5.37
C ILE A 134 12.16 -9.25 -4.11
N PRO A 135 12.22 -7.97 -3.70
CA PRO A 135 11.43 -7.49 -2.57
C PRO A 135 9.93 -7.62 -2.85
N MET A 136 9.18 -8.24 -1.93
CA MET A 136 7.75 -8.47 -2.09
C MET A 136 6.96 -7.90 -0.93
N GLN A 137 5.72 -7.45 -1.22
CA GLN A 137 4.74 -6.95 -0.28
C GLN A 137 3.55 -7.91 -0.21
N ALA A 138 3.20 -8.38 0.99
CA ALA A 138 1.93 -9.08 1.21
C ALA A 138 0.78 -8.07 1.37
N THR A 139 -0.37 -8.37 0.75
CA THR A 139 -1.54 -7.47 0.76
C THR A 139 -2.82 -8.18 1.20
N CYS A 140 -2.98 -9.45 0.88
CA CYS A 140 -4.12 -10.25 1.29
C CYS A 140 -3.83 -10.99 2.59
N ASN A 141 -4.86 -11.25 3.39
CA ASN A 141 -4.79 -12.00 4.66
C ASN A 141 -3.71 -11.48 5.64
N VAL A 142 -3.46 -10.18 5.66
CA VAL A 142 -2.50 -9.54 6.58
C VAL A 142 -3.21 -9.22 7.89
N SER A 143 -2.86 -9.93 8.95
CA SER A 143 -3.39 -9.78 10.31
C SER A 143 -2.27 -9.92 11.34
N LEU A 144 -2.58 -9.67 12.62
CA LEU A 144 -1.61 -9.86 13.71
C LEU A 144 -1.07 -11.30 13.77
N ASP A 145 -1.89 -12.29 13.40
CA ASP A 145 -1.50 -13.71 13.44
C ASP A 145 -0.64 -14.12 12.23
N THR A 146 -0.87 -13.49 11.08
CA THR A 146 -0.17 -13.86 9.83
C THR A 146 1.10 -13.04 9.57
N ILE A 147 1.22 -11.82 10.11
CA ILE A 147 2.42 -10.97 9.96
C ILE A 147 3.72 -11.71 10.30
N PRO A 148 3.87 -12.39 11.47
CA PRO A 148 5.10 -13.10 11.79
C PRO A 148 5.43 -14.19 10.77
N GLN A 149 4.41 -14.90 10.28
CA GLN A 149 4.57 -15.98 9.29
C GLN A 149 5.04 -15.45 7.93
N PHE A 150 4.47 -14.32 7.46
CA PHE A 150 4.91 -13.65 6.24
C PHE A 150 6.34 -13.11 6.35
N LEU A 151 6.71 -12.53 7.49
CA LEU A 151 8.09 -12.08 7.74
C LEU A 151 9.08 -13.24 7.70
N GLN A 152 8.76 -14.38 8.34
CA GLN A 152 9.56 -15.61 8.27
C GLN A 152 9.65 -16.16 6.84
N ALA A 153 8.60 -16.01 6.02
CA ALA A 153 8.62 -16.37 4.61
C ALA A 153 9.46 -15.43 3.74
N GLY A 154 9.92 -14.28 4.28
CA GLY A 154 10.81 -13.34 3.58
C GLY A 154 10.12 -12.09 3.03
N ILE A 155 8.84 -11.87 3.32
CA ILE A 155 8.12 -10.64 2.96
C ILE A 155 8.79 -9.41 3.61
N LYS A 156 8.87 -8.30 2.87
CA LYS A 156 9.54 -7.07 3.30
C LYS A 156 8.59 -5.90 3.59
N ALA A 157 7.36 -5.97 3.14
CA ALA A 157 6.37 -4.92 3.32
C ALA A 157 4.95 -5.49 3.44
N PHE A 158 4.07 -4.71 4.04
CA PHE A 158 2.66 -5.07 4.20
C PHE A 158 1.76 -3.93 3.70
N GLY A 159 0.78 -4.28 2.86
CA GLY A 159 -0.35 -3.42 2.53
C GLY A 159 -1.61 -3.98 3.18
N THR A 160 -2.15 -3.32 4.19
CA THR A 160 -3.31 -3.85 4.91
C THR A 160 -4.28 -2.75 5.32
N ARG A 161 -5.54 -3.12 5.41
CA ARG A 161 -6.60 -2.35 6.05
C ARG A 161 -7.23 -3.08 7.25
N ALA A 162 -6.55 -4.06 7.83
CA ALA A 162 -7.07 -4.87 8.94
C ALA A 162 -7.48 -4.05 10.17
N PHE A 163 -6.91 -2.86 10.34
CA PHE A 163 -7.26 -1.89 11.36
C PHE A 163 -8.44 -0.97 10.96
N LEU A 164 -8.93 -1.02 9.71
CA LEU A 164 -10.01 -0.19 9.17
C LEU A 164 -11.22 -1.05 8.84
N THR A 165 -12.11 -1.26 9.79
CA THR A 165 -13.39 -1.91 9.54
C THR A 165 -14.47 -0.85 9.26
N ASN A 166 -15.53 -1.22 8.52
CA ASN A 166 -16.56 -0.26 8.14
C ASN A 166 -17.28 0.32 9.35
N ASP A 167 -17.55 -0.50 10.36
CA ASP A 167 -18.16 -0.09 11.62
C ASP A 167 -17.34 0.95 12.37
N LEU A 168 -16.02 0.82 12.44
CA LEU A 168 -15.15 1.83 13.07
C LEU A 168 -15.17 3.16 12.32
N ILE A 169 -15.23 3.12 10.99
CA ILE A 169 -15.28 4.33 10.16
C ILE A 169 -16.65 5.02 10.31
N GLU A 170 -17.75 4.25 10.25
CA GLU A 170 -19.11 4.75 10.38
C GLU A 170 -19.38 5.33 11.77
N ASN A 171 -18.90 4.67 12.83
CA ASN A 171 -19.01 5.13 14.21
C ASN A 171 -17.96 6.19 14.59
N LYS A 172 -17.04 6.54 13.67
CA LYS A 172 -15.93 7.49 13.90
C LYS A 172 -15.06 7.10 15.11
N ASP A 173 -14.89 5.82 15.34
CA ASP A 173 -14.04 5.31 16.43
C ASP A 173 -12.54 5.37 16.05
N TYR A 174 -12.05 6.59 15.95
CA TYR A 174 -10.66 6.85 15.58
C TYR A 174 -9.66 6.38 16.64
N GLN A 175 -10.08 6.31 17.90
CA GLN A 175 -9.22 5.80 18.98
C GLN A 175 -8.95 4.30 18.81
N GLU A 176 -9.95 3.52 18.44
CA GLU A 176 -9.75 2.09 18.20
C GLU A 176 -8.95 1.85 16.91
N ILE A 177 -9.13 2.69 15.87
CA ILE A 177 -8.28 2.65 14.66
C ILE A 177 -6.81 2.88 15.04
N GLU A 178 -6.51 3.90 15.84
CA GLU A 178 -5.16 4.16 16.35
C GLU A 178 -4.59 2.97 17.12
N ASN A 179 -5.36 2.41 18.07
CA ASN A 179 -4.94 1.28 18.89
C ASN A 179 -4.61 0.06 18.03
N ARG A 180 -5.46 -0.26 17.05
CA ARG A 180 -5.22 -1.39 16.12
C ARG A 180 -3.99 -1.13 15.24
N ALA A 181 -3.84 0.06 14.70
CA ALA A 181 -2.67 0.44 13.91
C ALA A 181 -1.37 0.27 14.72
N ARG A 182 -1.37 0.73 15.97
CA ARG A 182 -0.23 0.60 16.89
C ARG A 182 0.16 -0.87 17.11
N LYS A 183 -0.81 -1.75 17.36
CA LYS A 183 -0.56 -3.19 17.53
C LYS A 183 0.09 -3.82 16.28
N HIS A 184 -0.36 -3.43 15.08
CA HIS A 184 0.24 -3.94 13.83
C HIS A 184 1.68 -3.44 13.65
N VAL A 185 1.93 -2.16 13.92
CA VAL A 185 3.28 -1.57 13.84
C VAL A 185 4.23 -2.25 14.84
N GLU A 186 3.78 -2.48 16.07
CA GLU A 186 4.56 -3.18 17.09
C GLU A 186 4.85 -4.64 16.70
N MET A 187 3.84 -5.36 16.19
CA MET A 187 4.00 -6.74 15.71
C MET A 187 5.06 -6.84 14.62
N ILE A 188 5.07 -5.92 13.65
CA ILE A 188 6.08 -5.87 12.60
C ILE A 188 7.46 -5.62 13.22
N LYS A 189 7.63 -4.61 14.08
CA LYS A 189 8.90 -4.26 14.70
C LYS A 189 9.49 -5.39 15.56
N MET A 190 8.65 -6.17 16.22
CA MET A 190 9.10 -7.28 17.08
C MET A 190 9.63 -8.48 16.28
N ASN A 191 9.23 -8.60 15.02
CA ASN A 191 9.53 -9.76 14.17
C ASN A 191 10.40 -9.42 12.94
N SER A 192 10.88 -8.17 12.81
CA SER A 192 11.73 -7.69 11.69
C SER A 192 13.20 -7.82 11.98
#